data_07fdfb6bc98299bb6d271d1b494e777e
#
_entry.id   07fdfb6bc98299bb6d271d1b494e777e
#
_cell.length_a   1.000
_cell.length_b   1.000
_cell.length_c   1.000
_cell.angle_alpha   90.00
_cell.angle_beta   90.00
_cell.angle_gamma   90.00
#
_symmetry.space_group_name_H-M   'P 1'
#
loop_
_entity.id
_entity.type
_entity.pdbx_description
1 polymer ?
#
loop_
_entity_poly.entity_id
_entity_poly.type
_entity_poly.pdbx_seq_one_letter_code
_entity_poly.pdbx_strand_id
1 'polypeptide(L)'
;MLKTKKTLLSALAISAATLASASDIKELNFGIIATEKAGAMRQMWEPFLQDMTKATGIKINGFYATDYAGVIEAQRFNKVQLAWYGNKSAIDAVDRSQGEVFAQFVDLDGTPGYYSYLITHKDSAVKTLDQVLQNGKQYSFGIGDPSSTSGTLVPTYYVFTLNKLDPKTHFRVMRSSNHEGNFLAVLNKQVDIATSNSEMTEKMKEKSPEKMDQIRILWTSPLIPRDPLVWRKDLPSDVKKKVQDFVVGYGKNDREKEILKNMYRLAGFKASTDAQLIPIRQLELFKDRMKFESDVNMSAAEKQTKIADIDAKLAALAKAK
;
A
#
# COMPACT_ATOMS: atom_id res chain seq x y z
N MET A 1 26.13 25.49 78.47
CA MET A 1 24.91 24.70 78.04
C MET A 1 24.23 25.40 76.88
N LEU A 2 24.57 25.03 75.67
CA LEU A 2 23.94 25.53 74.45
C LEU A 2 22.94 24.49 73.94
N LYS A 3 21.67 24.87 73.86
CA LYS A 3 20.58 24.02 73.24
C LYS A 3 20.50 24.32 71.73
N THR A 4 20.90 23.37 70.93
CA THR A 4 20.71 23.41 69.46
C THR A 4 19.27 23.05 69.10
N LYS A 5 18.56 23.97 68.46
CA LYS A 5 17.24 23.74 67.85
C LYS A 5 17.44 23.16 66.46
N LYS A 6 16.94 21.93 66.20
CA LYS A 6 16.84 21.33 64.89
C LYS A 6 15.55 21.82 64.19
N THR A 7 15.72 22.55 63.12
CA THR A 7 14.61 22.96 62.23
C THR A 7 14.40 21.86 61.18
N LEU A 8 13.23 21.21 61.20
CA LEU A 8 12.81 20.32 60.12
C LEU A 8 12.29 21.16 58.95
N LEU A 9 12.96 21.09 57.82
CA LEU A 9 12.40 21.56 56.53
C LEU A 9 11.60 20.41 55.92
N SER A 10 10.30 20.57 55.87
CA SER A 10 9.40 19.73 55.10
C SER A 10 9.46 20.16 53.63
N ALA A 11 10.05 19.36 52.76
CA ALA A 11 10.01 19.58 51.31
C ALA A 11 8.65 19.14 50.79
N LEU A 12 7.85 20.08 50.36
CA LEU A 12 6.59 19.85 49.66
C LEU A 12 6.91 19.53 48.20
N ALA A 13 6.83 18.23 47.82
CA ALA A 13 6.94 17.80 46.42
C ALA A 13 5.64 18.17 45.69
N ILE A 14 5.69 19.23 44.90
CA ILE A 14 4.61 19.59 43.98
C ILE A 14 4.73 18.65 42.78
N SER A 15 3.88 17.62 42.72
CA SER A 15 3.65 16.81 41.52
C SER A 15 2.94 17.69 40.50
N ALA A 16 3.70 18.23 39.54
CA ALA A 16 3.13 18.86 38.35
C ALA A 16 2.53 17.73 37.47
N ALA A 17 1.25 17.49 37.64
CA ALA A 17 0.48 16.71 36.66
C ALA A 17 0.48 17.56 35.35
N THR A 18 1.27 17.14 34.39
CA THR A 18 1.17 17.65 33.00
C THR A 18 -0.20 17.28 32.47
N LEU A 19 -1.14 18.23 32.54
CA LEU A 19 -2.38 18.15 31.76
C LEU A 19 -1.97 18.06 30.30
N ALA A 20 -2.10 16.86 29.72
CA ALA A 20 -1.97 16.69 28.27
C ALA A 20 -3.03 17.59 27.63
N SER A 21 -2.60 18.71 27.06
CA SER A 21 -3.49 19.61 26.34
C SER A 21 -4.09 18.80 25.20
N ALA A 22 -5.42 18.66 25.18
CA ALA A 22 -6.12 18.06 24.04
C ALA A 22 -5.68 18.82 22.77
N SER A 23 -5.30 18.09 21.72
CA SER A 23 -4.82 18.75 20.49
C SER A 23 -5.96 19.52 19.84
N ASP A 24 -5.73 20.77 19.44
CA ASP A 24 -6.73 21.62 18.75
C ASP A 24 -6.80 21.30 17.23
N ILE A 25 -6.52 20.05 16.84
CA ILE A 25 -6.62 19.63 15.45
C ILE A 25 -8.09 19.47 15.06
N LYS A 26 -8.56 20.38 14.20
CA LYS A 26 -9.95 20.43 13.72
C LYS A 26 -10.15 19.75 12.37
N GLU A 27 -9.07 19.55 11.62
CA GLU A 27 -9.12 19.04 10.25
C GLU A 27 -7.90 18.16 9.94
N LEU A 28 -8.11 17.04 9.23
CA LEU A 28 -7.09 16.15 8.69
C LEU A 28 -7.43 15.78 7.25
N ASN A 29 -6.40 15.53 6.44
CA ASN A 29 -6.54 15.03 5.09
C ASN A 29 -6.20 13.54 5.06
N PHE A 30 -7.07 12.74 4.43
CA PHE A 30 -6.92 11.32 4.22
C PHE A 30 -6.56 11.05 2.76
N GLY A 31 -5.33 10.63 2.51
CA GLY A 31 -4.81 10.31 1.18
C GLY A 31 -5.33 8.94 0.69
N ILE A 32 -5.69 8.89 -0.57
CA ILE A 32 -6.21 7.68 -1.22
C ILE A 32 -5.43 7.47 -2.51
N ILE A 33 -4.69 6.36 -2.60
CA ILE A 33 -3.91 6.04 -3.80
C ILE A 33 -4.81 5.78 -5.01
N ALA A 34 -4.32 6.15 -6.20
CA ALA A 34 -5.07 6.17 -7.45
C ALA A 34 -5.15 4.77 -8.12
N THR A 35 -5.85 3.82 -7.53
CA THR A 35 -6.07 2.49 -8.14
C THR A 35 -7.07 2.54 -9.28
N GLU A 36 -7.96 3.54 -9.27
CA GLU A 36 -9.00 3.81 -10.25
C GLU A 36 -9.10 5.31 -10.52
N LYS A 37 -10.07 5.73 -11.33
CA LYS A 37 -10.35 7.16 -11.57
C LYS A 37 -10.77 7.86 -10.28
N ALA A 38 -10.32 9.10 -10.08
CA ALA A 38 -10.56 9.89 -8.88
C ALA A 38 -12.06 9.99 -8.49
N GLY A 39 -12.96 10.07 -9.47
CA GLY A 39 -14.41 10.10 -9.21
C GLY A 39 -14.93 8.81 -8.59
N ALA A 40 -14.48 7.64 -9.06
CA ALA A 40 -14.83 6.34 -8.50
C ALA A 40 -14.26 6.17 -7.09
N MET A 41 -13.00 6.57 -6.88
CA MET A 41 -12.36 6.55 -5.56
C MET A 41 -13.09 7.43 -4.56
N ARG A 42 -13.50 8.65 -4.96
CA ARG A 42 -14.29 9.54 -4.12
C ARG A 42 -15.63 8.90 -3.72
N GLN A 43 -16.37 8.39 -4.66
CA GLN A 43 -17.66 7.74 -4.40
C GLN A 43 -17.53 6.57 -3.43
N MET A 44 -16.43 5.83 -3.52
CA MET A 44 -16.15 4.66 -2.68
C MET A 44 -15.78 5.04 -1.24
N TRP A 45 -14.92 6.05 -1.06
CA TRP A 45 -14.32 6.39 0.23
C TRP A 45 -15.10 7.43 1.02
N GLU A 46 -15.82 8.34 0.36
CA GLU A 46 -16.51 9.46 1.00
C GLU A 46 -17.45 9.04 2.15
N PRO A 47 -18.27 7.96 2.04
CA PRO A 47 -19.13 7.54 3.16
C PRO A 47 -18.34 7.18 4.42
N PHE A 48 -17.21 6.46 4.28
CA PHE A 48 -16.32 6.10 5.38
C PHE A 48 -15.67 7.33 6.02
N LEU A 49 -15.21 8.30 5.21
CA LEU A 49 -14.58 9.54 5.71
C LEU A 49 -15.57 10.44 6.44
N GLN A 50 -16.83 10.48 5.99
CA GLN A 50 -17.91 11.20 6.67
C GLN A 50 -18.23 10.58 8.03
N ASP A 51 -18.26 9.25 8.12
CA ASP A 51 -18.47 8.55 9.39
C ASP A 51 -17.29 8.76 10.34
N MET A 52 -16.05 8.74 9.83
CA MET A 52 -14.85 9.08 10.61
C MET A 52 -14.93 10.50 11.16
N THR A 53 -15.36 11.48 10.36
CA THR A 53 -15.59 12.86 10.80
C THR A 53 -16.58 12.92 11.96
N LYS A 54 -17.72 12.24 11.83
CA LYS A 54 -18.77 12.22 12.88
C LYS A 54 -18.27 11.59 14.18
N ALA A 55 -17.56 10.48 14.07
CA ALA A 55 -17.12 9.72 15.22
C ALA A 55 -15.95 10.37 15.98
N THR A 56 -15.02 10.98 15.25
CA THR A 56 -13.82 11.59 15.84
C THR A 56 -14.02 13.04 16.27
N GLY A 57 -15.03 13.75 15.70
CA GLY A 57 -15.21 15.19 15.84
C GLY A 57 -14.15 16.02 15.09
N ILE A 58 -13.31 15.37 14.26
CA ILE A 58 -12.27 15.99 13.44
C ILE A 58 -12.74 15.93 11.98
N LYS A 59 -12.77 17.05 11.27
CA LYS A 59 -13.14 17.07 9.86
C LYS A 59 -12.11 16.28 9.03
N ILE A 60 -12.54 15.24 8.34
CA ILE A 60 -11.67 14.40 7.51
C ILE A 60 -11.98 14.68 6.04
N ASN A 61 -10.99 15.20 5.30
CA ASN A 61 -11.13 15.46 3.87
C ASN A 61 -10.40 14.39 3.06
N GLY A 62 -11.05 13.84 2.03
CA GLY A 62 -10.40 12.93 1.10
C GLY A 62 -9.45 13.67 0.14
N PHE A 63 -8.20 13.23 0.09
CA PHE A 63 -7.18 13.70 -0.85
C PHE A 63 -6.97 12.64 -1.95
N TYR A 64 -7.30 13.00 -3.19
CA TYR A 64 -7.30 12.11 -4.35
C TYR A 64 -6.25 12.60 -5.36
N ALA A 65 -5.09 11.99 -5.37
CA ALA A 65 -4.04 12.27 -6.35
C ALA A 65 -4.27 11.53 -7.67
N THR A 66 -3.53 11.90 -8.71
CA THR A 66 -3.57 11.24 -10.03
C THR A 66 -2.71 9.98 -10.07
N ASP A 67 -1.78 9.84 -9.14
CA ASP A 67 -0.85 8.73 -8.98
C ASP A 67 -0.50 8.48 -7.51
N TYR A 68 0.23 7.41 -7.23
CA TYR A 68 0.59 7.03 -5.86
C TYR A 68 1.63 7.99 -5.27
N ALA A 69 2.57 8.46 -6.09
CA ALA A 69 3.62 9.38 -5.67
C ALA A 69 3.03 10.69 -5.12
N GLY A 70 1.94 11.19 -5.71
CA GLY A 70 1.24 12.39 -5.25
C GLY A 70 0.74 12.27 -3.81
N VAL A 71 0.25 11.10 -3.39
CA VAL A 71 -0.18 10.87 -1.99
C VAL A 71 1.03 10.78 -1.06
N ILE A 72 2.10 10.07 -1.47
CA ILE A 72 3.34 9.93 -0.69
C ILE A 72 3.99 11.30 -0.45
N GLU A 73 4.12 12.12 -1.49
CA GLU A 73 4.70 13.46 -1.37
C GLU A 73 3.78 14.42 -0.59
N ALA A 74 2.45 14.32 -0.74
CA ALA A 74 1.51 15.09 0.07
C ALA A 74 1.66 14.76 1.57
N GLN A 75 1.88 13.49 1.92
CA GLN A 75 2.17 13.09 3.29
C GLN A 75 3.53 13.61 3.76
N ARG A 76 4.57 13.54 2.91
CA ARG A 76 5.91 14.07 3.22
C ARG A 76 5.87 15.55 3.60
N PHE A 77 5.10 16.35 2.87
CA PHE A 77 4.94 17.79 3.10
C PHE A 77 3.79 18.14 4.05
N ASN A 78 3.31 17.18 4.84
CA ASN A 78 2.23 17.37 5.82
C ASN A 78 0.92 17.95 5.21
N LYS A 79 0.65 17.66 3.94
CA LYS A 79 -0.65 17.95 3.30
C LYS A 79 -1.65 16.81 3.48
N VAL A 80 -1.16 15.60 3.80
CA VAL A 80 -1.92 14.41 4.13
C VAL A 80 -1.37 13.87 5.45
N GLN A 81 -2.27 13.56 6.38
CA GLN A 81 -1.91 13.07 7.71
C GLN A 81 -2.29 11.60 7.93
N LEU A 82 -3.28 11.13 7.20
CA LEU A 82 -3.77 9.75 7.19
C LEU A 82 -3.80 9.29 5.74
N ALA A 83 -3.52 8.02 5.46
CA ALA A 83 -3.65 7.51 4.09
C ALA A 83 -3.90 6.00 4.04
N TRP A 84 -4.59 5.57 2.99
CA TRP A 84 -4.56 4.22 2.49
C TRP A 84 -3.47 4.08 1.42
N TYR A 85 -2.66 3.05 1.58
CA TYR A 85 -1.58 2.68 0.66
C TYR A 85 -1.63 1.19 0.32
N GLY A 86 -1.04 0.81 -0.82
CA GLY A 86 -0.56 -0.55 -1.01
C GLY A 86 0.74 -0.77 -0.21
N ASN A 87 1.13 -2.02 0.03
CA ASN A 87 2.31 -2.30 0.86
C ASN A 87 3.60 -1.63 0.36
N LYS A 88 3.85 -1.59 -0.98
CA LYS A 88 5.03 -0.92 -1.55
C LYS A 88 4.99 0.60 -1.32
N SER A 89 3.87 1.25 -1.59
CA SER A 89 3.73 2.70 -1.35
C SER A 89 3.73 3.05 0.13
N ALA A 90 3.27 2.15 1.02
CA ALA A 90 3.41 2.31 2.47
C ALA A 90 4.88 2.25 2.91
N ILE A 91 5.71 1.38 2.32
CA ILE A 91 7.15 1.36 2.56
C ILE A 91 7.75 2.72 2.22
N ASP A 92 7.42 3.28 1.06
CA ASP A 92 7.87 4.60 0.65
C ASP A 92 7.40 5.70 1.62
N ALA A 93 6.15 5.63 2.12
CA ALA A 93 5.60 6.57 3.09
C ALA A 93 6.27 6.47 4.46
N VAL A 94 6.53 5.26 4.96
CA VAL A 94 7.23 5.02 6.23
C VAL A 94 8.67 5.50 6.19
N ASP A 95 9.38 5.24 5.10
CA ASP A 95 10.81 5.52 5.00
C ASP A 95 11.13 7.00 4.76
N ARG A 96 10.26 7.76 4.08
CA ARG A 96 10.58 9.13 3.65
C ARG A 96 9.47 10.16 3.84
N SER A 97 8.31 9.76 4.37
CA SER A 97 7.17 10.67 4.55
C SER A 97 6.61 10.68 5.98
N GLN A 98 7.43 10.32 6.98
CA GLN A 98 7.02 10.26 8.38
C GLN A 98 5.84 9.33 8.64
N GLY A 99 5.65 8.31 7.79
CA GLY A 99 4.57 7.35 7.91
C GLY A 99 4.81 6.31 9.00
N GLU A 100 3.71 5.80 9.57
CA GLU A 100 3.67 4.68 10.50
C GLU A 100 2.37 3.89 10.26
N VAL A 101 2.48 2.58 10.06
CA VAL A 101 1.30 1.72 9.87
C VAL A 101 0.57 1.58 11.20
N PHE A 102 -0.76 1.76 11.18
CA PHE A 102 -1.60 1.62 12.38
C PHE A 102 -2.75 0.61 12.23
N ALA A 103 -3.16 0.32 11.00
CA ALA A 103 -4.22 -0.64 10.74
C ALA A 103 -3.98 -1.36 9.40
N GLN A 104 -4.67 -2.48 9.22
CA GLN A 104 -4.65 -3.31 8.02
C GLN A 104 -6.09 -3.70 7.65
N PHE A 105 -6.36 -3.81 6.36
CA PHE A 105 -7.61 -4.33 5.81
C PHE A 105 -7.86 -5.78 6.24
N VAL A 106 -9.13 -6.11 6.46
CA VAL A 106 -9.63 -7.47 6.70
C VAL A 106 -10.65 -7.81 5.64
N ASP A 107 -10.45 -8.92 4.94
CA ASP A 107 -11.35 -9.39 3.89
C ASP A 107 -12.67 -9.94 4.43
N LEU A 108 -13.73 -9.78 3.64
CA LEU A 108 -15.06 -10.30 3.95
C LEU A 108 -15.09 -11.83 4.04
N ASP A 109 -14.28 -12.53 3.26
CA ASP A 109 -14.16 -13.99 3.25
C ASP A 109 -13.04 -14.52 4.17
N GLY A 110 -12.38 -13.62 4.93
CA GLY A 110 -11.28 -13.96 5.83
C GLY A 110 -9.95 -14.27 5.15
N THR A 111 -9.83 -14.09 3.85
CA THR A 111 -8.55 -14.27 3.13
C THR A 111 -7.50 -13.31 3.69
N PRO A 112 -6.28 -13.77 4.05
CA PRO A 112 -5.29 -12.94 4.72
C PRO A 112 -4.55 -11.99 3.76
N GLY A 113 -4.89 -11.98 2.48
CA GLY A 113 -4.24 -11.18 1.46
C GLY A 113 -4.97 -11.17 0.12
N TYR A 114 -4.29 -10.72 -0.91
CA TYR A 114 -4.79 -10.64 -2.28
C TYR A 114 -3.69 -11.06 -3.28
N TYR A 115 -3.99 -11.08 -4.58
CA TYR A 115 -3.10 -11.58 -5.62
C TYR A 115 -2.82 -10.53 -6.69
N SER A 116 -1.60 -10.53 -7.21
CA SER A 116 -1.26 -9.87 -8.46
C SER A 116 -1.50 -10.85 -9.62
N TYR A 117 -1.97 -10.30 -10.74
CA TYR A 117 -2.23 -11.04 -11.97
C TYR A 117 -1.50 -10.43 -13.15
N LEU A 118 -1.11 -11.28 -14.11
CA LEU A 118 -0.99 -10.88 -15.50
C LEU A 118 -2.27 -11.27 -16.23
N ILE A 119 -2.86 -10.32 -16.95
CA ILE A 119 -4.10 -10.52 -17.68
C ILE A 119 -3.92 -10.24 -19.18
N THR A 120 -4.75 -10.89 -19.98
CA THR A 120 -4.88 -10.66 -21.43
C THR A 120 -6.34 -10.78 -21.84
N HIS A 121 -6.70 -10.29 -23.03
CA HIS A 121 -8.03 -10.51 -23.58
C HIS A 121 -8.21 -12.01 -23.92
N LYS A 122 -9.40 -12.58 -23.71
CA LYS A 122 -9.68 -14.02 -23.95
C LYS A 122 -9.36 -14.47 -25.36
N ASP A 123 -9.60 -13.59 -26.36
CA ASP A 123 -9.35 -13.86 -27.78
C ASP A 123 -7.92 -13.59 -28.20
N SER A 124 -7.05 -13.08 -27.30
CA SER A 124 -5.65 -12.83 -27.60
C SER A 124 -4.94 -14.12 -28.04
N ALA A 125 -3.94 -13.98 -28.91
CA ALA A 125 -3.04 -15.08 -29.28
C ALA A 125 -2.21 -15.55 -28.08
N VAL A 126 -1.98 -14.70 -27.09
CA VAL A 126 -1.26 -15.03 -25.84
C VAL A 126 -2.18 -15.85 -24.93
N LYS A 127 -1.78 -17.09 -24.67
CA LYS A 127 -2.58 -18.04 -23.86
C LYS A 127 -1.88 -18.45 -22.56
N THR A 128 -0.55 -18.34 -22.49
CA THR A 128 0.26 -18.83 -21.37
C THR A 128 1.33 -17.83 -20.96
N LEU A 129 1.82 -17.96 -19.72
CA LEU A 129 2.95 -17.18 -19.22
C LEU A 129 4.22 -17.47 -20.05
N ASP A 130 4.46 -18.72 -20.45
CA ASP A 130 5.64 -19.07 -21.25
C ASP A 130 5.70 -18.30 -22.57
N GLN A 131 4.57 -18.11 -23.24
CA GLN A 131 4.50 -17.27 -24.45
C GLN A 131 4.90 -15.82 -24.17
N VAL A 132 4.49 -15.27 -23.00
CA VAL A 132 4.90 -13.94 -22.58
C VAL A 132 6.40 -13.86 -22.40
N LEU A 133 6.99 -14.83 -21.68
CA LEU A 133 8.42 -14.86 -21.37
C LEU A 133 9.30 -15.07 -22.61
N GLN A 134 8.85 -15.87 -23.59
CA GLN A 134 9.62 -16.17 -24.79
C GLN A 134 9.48 -15.11 -25.90
N ASN A 135 8.32 -14.48 -26.02
CA ASN A 135 7.96 -13.69 -27.19
C ASN A 135 7.61 -12.23 -26.87
N GLY A 136 8.12 -11.67 -25.77
CA GLY A 136 7.76 -10.34 -25.27
C GLY A 136 7.85 -9.23 -26.35
N LYS A 137 8.81 -9.28 -27.28
CA LYS A 137 8.95 -8.32 -28.38
C LYS A 137 7.75 -8.26 -29.33
N GLN A 138 6.90 -9.26 -29.32
CA GLN A 138 5.67 -9.27 -30.13
C GLN A 138 4.53 -8.51 -29.47
N TYR A 139 4.61 -8.27 -28.14
CA TYR A 139 3.50 -7.78 -27.34
C TYR A 139 3.72 -6.38 -26.79
N SER A 140 2.62 -5.66 -26.61
CA SER A 140 2.51 -4.44 -25.80
C SER A 140 2.13 -4.82 -24.36
N PHE A 141 2.67 -4.08 -23.38
CA PHE A 141 2.51 -4.37 -21.96
C PHE A 141 2.05 -3.15 -21.16
N GLY A 142 1.00 -3.33 -20.35
CA GLY A 142 0.53 -2.38 -19.36
C GLY A 142 1.05 -2.74 -17.97
N ILE A 143 2.00 -1.96 -17.45
CA ILE A 143 2.47 -2.10 -16.06
C ILE A 143 1.70 -1.17 -15.14
N GLY A 144 1.60 -1.47 -13.83
CA GLY A 144 0.98 -0.62 -12.83
C GLY A 144 1.76 0.66 -12.53
N ASP A 145 1.22 1.47 -11.59
CA ASP A 145 1.95 2.59 -11.01
C ASP A 145 3.29 2.11 -10.41
N PRO A 146 4.39 2.87 -10.54
CA PRO A 146 5.72 2.47 -10.03
C PRO A 146 5.74 2.13 -8.53
N SER A 147 4.89 2.76 -7.72
CA SER A 147 4.76 2.48 -6.27
C SER A 147 3.66 1.44 -5.95
N SER A 148 3.08 0.78 -6.97
CA SER A 148 2.09 -0.28 -6.76
C SER A 148 2.76 -1.60 -6.37
N THR A 149 2.22 -2.27 -5.35
CA THR A 149 2.64 -3.61 -4.93
C THR A 149 2.30 -4.65 -6.00
N SER A 150 1.00 -4.84 -6.27
CA SER A 150 0.49 -5.85 -7.21
C SER A 150 0.60 -5.44 -8.67
N GLY A 151 0.59 -4.13 -8.96
CA GLY A 151 0.71 -3.62 -10.33
C GLY A 151 2.13 -3.58 -10.85
N THR A 152 3.15 -3.51 -9.98
CA THR A 152 4.54 -3.32 -10.41
C THR A 152 5.53 -4.16 -9.65
N LEU A 153 5.67 -4.04 -8.31
CA LEU A 153 6.75 -4.71 -7.59
C LEU A 153 6.68 -6.23 -7.71
N VAL A 154 5.53 -6.81 -7.38
CA VAL A 154 5.31 -8.26 -7.33
C VAL A 154 5.47 -8.90 -8.73
N PRO A 155 4.79 -8.44 -9.79
CA PRO A 155 4.98 -9.01 -11.12
C PRO A 155 6.39 -8.75 -11.66
N THR A 156 7.02 -7.61 -11.37
CA THR A 156 8.41 -7.37 -11.78
C THR A 156 9.35 -8.40 -11.19
N TYR A 157 9.21 -8.72 -9.91
CA TYR A 157 10.08 -9.72 -9.28
C TYR A 157 9.77 -11.14 -9.77
N TYR A 158 8.55 -11.61 -9.59
CA TYR A 158 8.22 -13.03 -9.82
C TYR A 158 8.18 -13.44 -11.29
N VAL A 159 7.76 -12.53 -12.18
CA VAL A 159 7.64 -12.85 -13.60
C VAL A 159 8.92 -12.47 -14.36
N PHE A 160 9.46 -11.28 -14.11
CA PHE A 160 10.55 -10.78 -14.95
C PHE A 160 11.93 -10.98 -14.30
N THR A 161 12.16 -10.48 -13.07
CA THR A 161 13.48 -10.56 -12.44
C THR A 161 13.95 -11.99 -12.24
N LEU A 162 13.11 -12.91 -11.76
CA LEU A 162 13.46 -14.33 -11.61
C LEU A 162 13.79 -15.01 -12.93
N ASN A 163 13.24 -14.55 -14.04
CA ASN A 163 13.54 -15.02 -15.39
C ASN A 163 14.66 -14.19 -16.08
N LYS A 164 15.36 -13.31 -15.33
CA LYS A 164 16.44 -12.45 -15.85
C LYS A 164 15.99 -11.53 -16.99
N LEU A 165 14.74 -11.07 -16.95
CA LEU A 165 14.13 -10.19 -17.92
C LEU A 165 13.94 -8.79 -17.31
N ASP A 166 14.10 -7.75 -18.12
CA ASP A 166 13.64 -6.39 -17.79
C ASP A 166 12.40 -6.08 -18.64
N PRO A 167 11.24 -5.84 -18.04
CA PRO A 167 10.02 -5.56 -18.79
C PRO A 167 10.16 -4.38 -19.75
N LYS A 168 10.99 -3.37 -19.42
CA LYS A 168 11.22 -2.21 -20.29
C LYS A 168 11.87 -2.58 -21.64
N THR A 169 12.74 -3.56 -21.61
CA THR A 169 13.45 -4.02 -22.82
C THR A 169 12.85 -5.31 -23.39
N HIS A 170 12.07 -6.04 -22.59
CA HIS A 170 11.46 -7.31 -23.00
C HIS A 170 10.28 -7.12 -23.96
N PHE A 171 9.42 -6.15 -23.71
CA PHE A 171 8.25 -5.89 -24.53
C PHE A 171 8.52 -4.97 -25.72
N ARG A 172 7.64 -5.02 -26.74
CA ARG A 172 7.67 -4.10 -27.89
C ARG A 172 7.43 -2.65 -27.44
N VAL A 173 6.44 -2.47 -26.58
CA VAL A 173 6.12 -1.20 -25.91
C VAL A 173 5.58 -1.48 -24.53
N MET A 174 5.94 -0.64 -23.55
CA MET A 174 5.44 -0.69 -22.19
C MET A 174 4.82 0.65 -21.83
N ARG A 175 3.65 0.63 -21.19
CA ARG A 175 2.95 1.81 -20.68
C ARG A 175 2.58 1.59 -19.22
N SER A 176 2.64 2.66 -18.41
CA SER A 176 2.18 2.61 -17.01
C SER A 176 0.77 3.17 -16.91
N SER A 177 -0.08 2.52 -16.13
CA SER A 177 -1.43 2.96 -15.79
C SER A 177 -1.84 2.42 -14.42
N ASN A 178 -2.95 2.88 -13.85
CA ASN A 178 -3.53 2.27 -12.66
C ASN A 178 -4.26 0.95 -13.00
N HIS A 179 -4.79 0.26 -11.98
CA HIS A 179 -5.43 -1.04 -12.16
C HIS A 179 -6.65 -0.99 -13.08
N GLU A 180 -7.51 0.02 -12.93
CA GLU A 180 -8.68 0.20 -13.81
C GLU A 180 -8.25 0.47 -15.26
N GLY A 181 -7.29 1.38 -15.46
CA GLY A 181 -6.78 1.72 -16.79
C GLY A 181 -6.15 0.52 -17.51
N ASN A 182 -5.37 -0.29 -16.80
CA ASN A 182 -4.77 -1.51 -17.34
C ASN A 182 -5.83 -2.57 -17.69
N PHE A 183 -6.82 -2.78 -16.82
CA PHE A 183 -7.92 -3.69 -17.09
C PHE A 183 -8.70 -3.28 -18.36
N LEU A 184 -9.07 -2.01 -18.45
CA LEU A 184 -9.80 -1.46 -19.61
C LEU A 184 -8.95 -1.48 -20.89
N ALA A 185 -7.65 -1.24 -20.79
CA ALA A 185 -6.75 -1.31 -21.93
C ALA A 185 -6.66 -2.73 -22.53
N VAL A 186 -6.64 -3.76 -21.68
CA VAL A 186 -6.71 -5.16 -22.14
C VAL A 186 -8.10 -5.47 -22.71
N LEU A 187 -9.16 -5.09 -22.02
CA LEU A 187 -10.55 -5.32 -22.46
C LEU A 187 -10.80 -4.73 -23.86
N ASN A 188 -10.29 -3.53 -24.09
CA ASN A 188 -10.44 -2.82 -25.37
C ASN A 188 -9.32 -3.15 -26.39
N LYS A 189 -8.49 -4.17 -26.12
CA LYS A 189 -7.39 -4.62 -27.00
C LYS A 189 -6.38 -3.51 -27.34
N GLN A 190 -6.23 -2.52 -26.45
CA GLN A 190 -5.26 -1.42 -26.58
C GLN A 190 -3.85 -1.84 -26.14
N VAL A 191 -3.76 -2.83 -25.26
CA VAL A 191 -2.52 -3.55 -24.90
C VAL A 191 -2.80 -5.05 -24.94
N ASP A 192 -1.76 -5.83 -25.26
CA ASP A 192 -1.87 -7.29 -25.38
C ASP A 192 -1.94 -7.96 -24.00
N ILE A 193 -1.15 -7.44 -23.06
CA ILE A 193 -0.98 -7.98 -21.71
C ILE A 193 -0.91 -6.82 -20.73
N ALA A 194 -1.48 -6.98 -19.53
CA ALA A 194 -1.28 -6.00 -18.46
C ALA A 194 -1.22 -6.66 -17.08
N THR A 195 -0.70 -5.90 -16.10
CA THR A 195 -0.83 -6.24 -14.69
C THR A 195 -2.20 -5.83 -14.16
N SER A 196 -2.76 -6.65 -13.28
CA SER A 196 -3.99 -6.43 -12.53
C SER A 196 -3.88 -7.06 -11.14
N ASN A 197 -4.97 -7.13 -10.40
CA ASN A 197 -5.04 -7.83 -9.12
C ASN A 197 -6.41 -8.49 -8.90
N SER A 198 -6.51 -9.32 -7.86
CA SER A 198 -7.76 -10.01 -7.52
C SER A 198 -8.86 -9.04 -7.13
N GLU A 199 -8.56 -7.93 -6.48
CA GLU A 199 -9.55 -6.90 -6.08
C GLU A 199 -10.25 -6.30 -7.30
N MET A 200 -9.50 -5.94 -8.35
CA MET A 200 -10.05 -5.42 -9.59
C MET A 200 -10.89 -6.48 -10.33
N THR A 201 -10.39 -7.71 -10.42
CA THR A 201 -11.12 -8.78 -11.13
C THR A 201 -12.38 -9.20 -10.39
N GLU A 202 -12.38 -9.28 -9.07
CA GLU A 202 -13.56 -9.55 -8.26
C GLU A 202 -14.61 -8.43 -8.36
N LYS A 203 -14.17 -7.17 -8.29
CA LYS A 203 -15.04 -6.02 -8.52
C LYS A 203 -15.70 -6.09 -9.91
N MET A 204 -14.92 -6.42 -10.95
CA MET A 204 -15.47 -6.57 -12.30
C MET A 204 -16.41 -7.75 -12.42
N LYS A 205 -16.12 -8.87 -11.76
CA LYS A 205 -17.01 -10.03 -11.70
C LYS A 205 -18.35 -9.72 -11.06
N GLU A 206 -18.36 -8.87 -10.03
CA GLU A 206 -19.60 -8.44 -9.37
C GLU A 206 -20.38 -7.37 -10.15
N LYS A 207 -19.69 -6.36 -10.69
CA LYS A 207 -20.34 -5.17 -11.28
C LYS A 207 -20.53 -5.25 -12.80
N SER A 208 -19.74 -6.06 -13.49
CA SER A 208 -19.72 -6.17 -14.97
C SER A 208 -19.20 -7.54 -15.38
N PRO A 209 -19.91 -8.64 -15.03
CA PRO A 209 -19.44 -10.01 -15.29
C PRO A 209 -19.14 -10.25 -16.77
N GLU A 210 -19.91 -9.64 -17.67
CA GLU A 210 -19.71 -9.72 -19.12
C GLU A 210 -18.34 -9.16 -19.57
N LYS A 211 -17.78 -8.20 -18.82
CA LYS A 211 -16.41 -7.68 -19.08
C LYS A 211 -15.36 -8.62 -18.51
N MET A 212 -15.61 -9.16 -17.32
CA MET A 212 -14.67 -10.12 -16.71
C MET A 212 -14.57 -11.40 -17.56
N ASP A 213 -15.65 -11.86 -18.17
CA ASP A 213 -15.68 -13.01 -19.08
C ASP A 213 -14.83 -12.83 -20.35
N GLN A 214 -14.40 -11.60 -20.65
CA GLN A 214 -13.48 -11.31 -21.74
C GLN A 214 -12.01 -11.30 -21.35
N ILE A 215 -11.71 -11.52 -20.08
CA ILE A 215 -10.36 -11.49 -19.53
C ILE A 215 -9.86 -12.91 -19.22
N ARG A 216 -8.61 -13.17 -19.60
CA ARG A 216 -7.86 -14.39 -19.19
C ARG A 216 -6.75 -14.00 -18.25
N ILE A 217 -6.63 -14.70 -17.12
CA ILE A 217 -5.50 -14.62 -16.22
C ILE A 217 -4.40 -15.54 -16.75
N LEU A 218 -3.22 -14.99 -17.03
CA LEU A 218 -2.03 -15.70 -17.50
C LEU A 218 -1.13 -16.14 -16.37
N TRP A 219 -1.15 -15.43 -15.25
CA TRP A 219 -0.32 -15.69 -14.08
C TRP A 219 -0.95 -15.12 -12.80
N THR A 220 -0.76 -15.84 -11.70
CA THR A 220 -1.17 -15.47 -10.35
C THR A 220 0.04 -15.46 -9.44
N SER A 221 0.22 -14.43 -8.64
CA SER A 221 1.32 -14.31 -7.69
C SER A 221 1.14 -15.21 -6.45
N PRO A 222 2.20 -15.39 -5.64
CA PRO A 222 2.03 -15.69 -4.22
C PRO A 222 1.15 -14.64 -3.53
N LEU A 223 0.58 -15.01 -2.37
CA LEU A 223 -0.29 -14.13 -1.59
C LEU A 223 0.44 -12.84 -1.18
N ILE A 224 -0.19 -11.71 -1.39
CA ILE A 224 0.25 -10.39 -0.96
C ILE A 224 -0.52 -10.03 0.31
N PRO A 225 0.13 -9.59 1.40
CA PRO A 225 -0.59 -9.13 2.60
C PRO A 225 -1.59 -8.01 2.26
N ARG A 226 -2.73 -7.97 2.96
CA ARG A 226 -3.73 -6.91 2.77
C ARG A 226 -3.14 -5.54 3.05
N ASP A 227 -3.73 -4.53 2.42
CA ASP A 227 -3.22 -3.17 2.42
C ASP A 227 -3.27 -2.49 3.78
N PRO A 228 -2.27 -1.65 4.10
CA PRO A 228 -2.20 -0.88 5.33
C PRO A 228 -2.90 0.47 5.25
N LEU A 229 -3.34 0.94 6.44
CA LEU A 229 -3.57 2.34 6.71
C LEU A 229 -2.39 2.92 7.47
N VAL A 230 -1.96 4.10 7.05
CA VAL A 230 -0.78 4.78 7.56
C VAL A 230 -1.18 6.16 8.09
N TRP A 231 -0.63 6.55 9.22
CA TRP A 231 -0.67 7.94 9.71
C TRP A 231 0.73 8.56 9.77
N ARG A 232 0.79 9.86 9.94
CA ARG A 232 2.05 10.52 10.25
C ARG A 232 2.45 10.25 11.69
N LYS A 233 3.74 9.99 11.92
CA LYS A 233 4.31 9.73 13.27
C LYS A 233 4.12 10.89 14.24
N ASP A 234 4.10 12.13 13.72
CA ASP A 234 3.98 13.35 14.50
C ASP A 234 2.54 13.76 14.87
N LEU A 235 1.53 12.95 14.50
CA LEU A 235 0.17 13.17 15.00
C LEU A 235 0.10 13.01 16.53
N PRO A 236 -0.64 13.90 17.23
CA PRO A 236 -0.87 13.78 18.67
C PRO A 236 -1.49 12.44 19.06
N SER A 237 -1.14 11.93 20.22
CA SER A 237 -1.58 10.60 20.71
C SER A 237 -3.09 10.50 20.90
N ASP A 238 -3.76 11.57 21.33
CA ASP A 238 -5.21 11.64 21.49
C ASP A 238 -5.92 11.56 20.12
N VAL A 239 -5.37 12.21 19.09
CA VAL A 239 -5.86 12.10 17.70
C VAL A 239 -5.66 10.70 17.15
N LYS A 240 -4.45 10.15 17.30
CA LYS A 240 -4.14 8.76 16.91
C LYS A 240 -5.12 7.78 17.53
N LYS A 241 -5.37 7.93 18.84
CA LYS A 241 -6.33 7.06 19.55
C LYS A 241 -7.75 7.17 18.98
N LYS A 242 -8.29 8.36 18.76
CA LYS A 242 -9.63 8.57 18.18
C LYS A 242 -9.74 7.93 16.79
N VAL A 243 -8.73 8.14 15.94
CA VAL A 243 -8.70 7.58 14.59
C VAL A 243 -8.62 6.05 14.62
N GLN A 244 -7.75 5.48 15.46
CA GLN A 244 -7.59 4.03 15.57
C GLN A 244 -8.84 3.35 16.14
N ASP A 245 -9.43 3.93 17.20
CA ASP A 245 -10.66 3.41 17.80
C ASP A 245 -11.81 3.37 16.78
N PHE A 246 -11.95 4.41 15.96
CA PHE A 246 -12.92 4.44 14.88
C PHE A 246 -12.62 3.38 13.81
N VAL A 247 -11.40 3.37 13.25
CA VAL A 247 -11.03 2.49 12.15
C VAL A 247 -11.18 1.02 12.56
N VAL A 248 -10.57 0.61 13.69
CA VAL A 248 -10.61 -0.79 14.14
C VAL A 248 -12.02 -1.20 14.61
N GLY A 249 -12.82 -0.22 15.05
CA GLY A 249 -14.20 -0.45 15.47
C GLY A 249 -15.26 -0.36 14.38
N TYR A 250 -14.90 -0.04 13.12
CA TYR A 250 -15.83 0.18 12.01
C TYR A 250 -16.34 -1.16 11.44
N GLY A 251 -17.61 -1.20 11.02
CA GLY A 251 -18.26 -2.42 10.49
C GLY A 251 -19.23 -3.08 11.45
N LYS A 252 -19.74 -2.35 12.46
CA LYS A 252 -20.63 -2.90 13.50
C LYS A 252 -22.08 -3.06 13.06
N ASN A 253 -22.57 -2.16 12.23
CA ASN A 253 -23.95 -2.16 11.74
C ASN A 253 -24.01 -2.45 10.24
N ASP A 254 -25.23 -2.75 9.73
CA ASP A 254 -25.41 -3.19 8.36
C ASP A 254 -25.02 -2.11 7.33
N ARG A 255 -25.22 -0.81 7.65
CA ARG A 255 -24.79 0.30 6.78
C ARG A 255 -23.25 0.36 6.67
N GLU A 256 -22.54 0.24 7.77
CA GLU A 256 -21.08 0.21 7.78
C GLU A 256 -20.52 -1.01 7.05
N LYS A 257 -21.14 -2.19 7.24
CA LYS A 257 -20.79 -3.42 6.49
C LYS A 257 -20.98 -3.25 4.99
N GLU A 258 -22.06 -2.59 4.56
CA GLU A 258 -22.30 -2.32 3.13
C GLU A 258 -21.26 -1.34 2.56
N ILE A 259 -20.88 -0.31 3.32
CA ILE A 259 -19.79 0.60 2.93
C ILE A 259 -18.50 -0.18 2.76
N LEU A 260 -18.11 -1.01 3.74
CA LEU A 260 -16.91 -1.84 3.71
C LEU A 260 -16.91 -2.83 2.53
N LYS A 261 -18.05 -3.47 2.26
CA LYS A 261 -18.22 -4.37 1.12
C LYS A 261 -17.98 -3.65 -0.19
N ASN A 262 -18.46 -2.41 -0.32
CA ASN A 262 -18.22 -1.55 -1.49
C ASN A 262 -16.78 -1.02 -1.57
N MET A 263 -16.03 -1.03 -0.44
CA MET A 263 -14.60 -0.68 -0.34
C MET A 263 -13.72 -1.94 -0.44
N TYR A 264 -13.63 -2.57 -1.59
CA TYR A 264 -12.78 -3.76 -1.81
C TYR A 264 -13.19 -5.03 -1.04
N ARG A 265 -14.50 -5.22 -0.79
CA ARG A 265 -15.06 -6.42 -0.12
C ARG A 265 -14.47 -6.61 1.29
N LEU A 266 -14.37 -5.53 2.06
CA LEU A 266 -13.82 -5.58 3.41
C LEU A 266 -14.87 -6.06 4.42
N ALA A 267 -14.41 -6.81 5.45
CA ALA A 267 -15.15 -7.05 6.69
C ALA A 267 -14.89 -5.96 7.73
N GLY A 268 -13.74 -5.27 7.64
CA GLY A 268 -13.32 -4.25 8.59
C GLY A 268 -11.83 -3.97 8.51
N PHE A 269 -11.30 -3.55 9.64
CA PHE A 269 -9.89 -3.26 9.84
C PHE A 269 -9.41 -3.91 11.14
N LYS A 270 -8.13 -4.27 11.19
CA LYS A 270 -7.45 -4.69 12.43
C LYS A 270 -6.25 -3.81 12.69
N ALA A 271 -5.90 -3.63 13.96
CA ALA A 271 -4.66 -2.95 14.32
C ALA A 271 -3.45 -3.65 13.70
N SER A 272 -2.49 -2.87 13.23
CA SER A 272 -1.27 -3.37 12.60
C SER A 272 -0.10 -2.42 12.88
N THR A 273 1.10 -2.80 12.43
CA THR A 273 2.33 -2.03 12.58
C THR A 273 3.18 -2.15 11.32
N ASP A 274 4.28 -1.42 11.26
CA ASP A 274 5.26 -1.50 10.17
C ASP A 274 5.78 -2.94 9.93
N ALA A 275 5.65 -3.85 10.89
CA ALA A 275 6.03 -5.25 10.75
C ALA A 275 5.27 -5.99 9.62
N GLN A 276 4.04 -5.58 9.32
CA GLN A 276 3.31 -6.17 8.18
C GLN A 276 4.00 -5.94 6.84
N LEU A 277 4.85 -4.91 6.72
CA LEU A 277 5.54 -4.56 5.49
C LEU A 277 6.79 -5.43 5.25
N ILE A 278 7.26 -6.19 6.26
CA ILE A 278 8.49 -7.00 6.18
C ILE A 278 8.53 -7.90 4.94
N PRO A 279 7.48 -8.69 4.59
CA PRO A 279 7.53 -9.55 3.41
C PRO A 279 7.74 -8.79 2.10
N ILE A 280 7.14 -7.61 1.97
CA ILE A 280 7.24 -6.78 0.76
C ILE A 280 8.57 -6.01 0.72
N ARG A 281 9.10 -5.58 1.87
CA ARG A 281 10.48 -5.05 1.97
C ARG A 281 11.51 -6.09 1.56
N GLN A 282 11.37 -7.34 2.02
CA GLN A 282 12.24 -8.43 1.62
C GLN A 282 12.18 -8.67 0.10
N LEU A 283 10.97 -8.67 -0.47
CA LEU A 283 10.77 -8.83 -1.93
C LEU A 283 11.48 -7.72 -2.72
N GLU A 284 11.35 -6.48 -2.28
CA GLU A 284 12.00 -5.33 -2.92
C GLU A 284 13.53 -5.46 -2.86
N LEU A 285 14.07 -5.82 -1.70
CA LEU A 285 15.50 -6.04 -1.53
C LEU A 285 16.02 -7.20 -2.39
N PHE A 286 15.29 -8.33 -2.47
CA PHE A 286 15.66 -9.43 -3.36
C PHE A 286 15.66 -9.01 -4.84
N LYS A 287 14.66 -8.26 -5.28
CA LYS A 287 14.60 -7.70 -6.63
C LYS A 287 15.84 -6.82 -6.92
N ASP A 288 16.17 -5.91 -6.00
CA ASP A 288 17.30 -5.00 -6.18
C ASP A 288 18.66 -5.73 -6.12
N ARG A 289 18.78 -6.76 -5.26
CA ARG A 289 19.95 -7.62 -5.22
C ARG A 289 20.21 -8.30 -6.57
N MET A 290 19.21 -8.94 -7.14
CA MET A 290 19.32 -9.59 -8.45
C MET A 290 19.65 -8.59 -9.57
N LYS A 291 19.08 -7.39 -9.51
CA LYS A 291 19.40 -6.31 -10.46
C LYS A 291 20.88 -5.94 -10.39
N PHE A 292 21.44 -5.73 -9.19
CA PHE A 292 22.87 -5.40 -9.04
C PHE A 292 23.78 -6.56 -9.44
N GLU A 293 23.42 -7.81 -9.14
CA GLU A 293 24.18 -8.98 -9.60
C GLU A 293 24.30 -9.04 -11.10
N SER A 294 23.21 -8.75 -11.83
CA SER A 294 23.14 -8.83 -13.30
C SER A 294 23.60 -7.57 -14.03
N ASP A 295 23.86 -6.47 -13.33
CA ASP A 295 24.24 -5.20 -13.98
C ASP A 295 25.64 -5.27 -14.60
N VAL A 296 25.71 -5.28 -15.93
CA VAL A 296 26.97 -5.40 -16.68
C VAL A 296 27.81 -4.12 -16.67
N ASN A 297 27.21 -2.98 -16.32
CA ASN A 297 27.88 -1.69 -16.29
C ASN A 297 28.51 -1.37 -14.93
N MET A 298 28.24 -2.19 -13.91
CA MET A 298 28.76 -2.00 -12.55
C MET A 298 30.03 -2.80 -12.33
N SER A 299 31.06 -2.20 -11.71
CA SER A 299 32.26 -2.90 -11.32
C SER A 299 32.00 -3.99 -10.26
N ALA A 300 32.87 -4.98 -10.18
CA ALA A 300 32.76 -6.06 -9.17
C ALA A 300 32.75 -5.52 -7.73
N ALA A 301 33.57 -4.51 -7.43
CA ALA A 301 33.65 -3.88 -6.12
C ALA A 301 32.36 -3.13 -5.74
N GLU A 302 31.78 -2.37 -6.68
CA GLU A 302 30.50 -1.69 -6.47
C GLU A 302 29.36 -2.69 -6.25
N LYS A 303 29.30 -3.77 -7.06
CA LYS A 303 28.32 -4.85 -6.87
C LYS A 303 28.44 -5.45 -5.48
N GLN A 304 29.64 -5.83 -5.08
CA GLN A 304 29.89 -6.42 -3.76
C GLN A 304 29.41 -5.51 -2.63
N THR A 305 29.72 -4.20 -2.71
CA THR A 305 29.29 -3.23 -1.70
C THR A 305 27.75 -3.13 -1.60
N LYS A 306 27.06 -3.01 -2.76
CA LYS A 306 25.60 -2.91 -2.78
C LYS A 306 24.90 -4.19 -2.33
N ILE A 307 25.43 -5.34 -2.71
CA ILE A 307 24.90 -6.66 -2.30
C ILE A 307 25.09 -6.85 -0.80
N ALA A 308 26.26 -6.51 -0.25
CA ALA A 308 26.51 -6.60 1.19
C ALA A 308 25.58 -5.69 2.02
N ASP A 309 25.28 -4.47 1.55
CA ASP A 309 24.28 -3.59 2.20
C ASP A 309 22.88 -4.21 2.19
N ILE A 310 22.48 -4.79 1.06
CA ILE A 310 21.19 -5.48 0.95
C ILE A 310 21.12 -6.71 1.86
N ASP A 311 22.16 -7.54 1.88
CA ASP A 311 22.23 -8.74 2.71
C ASP A 311 22.16 -8.38 4.21
N ALA A 312 22.81 -7.27 4.63
CA ALA A 312 22.70 -6.74 5.98
C ALA A 312 21.27 -6.29 6.32
N LYS A 313 20.59 -5.60 5.41
CA LYS A 313 19.18 -5.20 5.57
C LYS A 313 18.24 -6.41 5.65
N LEU A 314 18.44 -7.41 4.81
CA LEU A 314 17.67 -8.67 4.85
C LEU A 314 17.86 -9.40 6.18
N ALA A 315 19.10 -9.47 6.70
CA ALA A 315 19.40 -10.07 7.99
C ALA A 315 18.73 -9.29 9.15
N ALA A 316 18.70 -7.97 9.09
CA ALA A 316 17.99 -7.15 10.09
C ALA A 316 16.46 -7.41 10.06
N LEU A 317 15.84 -7.49 8.87
CA LEU A 317 14.42 -7.80 8.75
C LEU A 317 14.06 -9.22 9.22
N ALA A 318 14.96 -10.18 9.08
CA ALA A 318 14.74 -11.54 9.57
C ALA A 318 14.68 -11.61 11.12
N LYS A 319 15.36 -10.70 11.83
CA LYS A 319 15.37 -10.59 13.29
C LYS A 319 14.18 -9.80 13.85
N ALA A 320 13.49 -9.04 13.00
CA ALA A 320 12.36 -8.19 13.40
C ALA A 320 10.99 -8.90 13.30
N LYS A 321 10.98 -10.20 12.99
CA LYS A 321 9.77 -11.05 12.92
C LYS A 321 9.29 -11.51 14.28
#